data_eaa9d7106eab6f8e9b6156d510e608ea
#
_entry.id   eaa9d7106eab6f8e9b6156d510e608ea
#
_cell.length_a   1.000
_cell.length_b   1.000
_cell.length_c   1.000
_cell.angle_alpha   90.00
_cell.angle_beta   90.00
_cell.angle_gamma   90.00
#
_symmetry.space_group_name_H-M   'P 1'
#
loop_
_entity.id
_entity.type
_entity.pdbx_description
1 polymer ?
#
loop_
_entity_poly.entity_id
_entity_poly.type
_entity_poly.pdbx_seq_one_letter_code
_entity_poly.pdbx_strand_id
1 'polypeptide(L)'
;MQFIFKDQITDKLLFVIQRVELALKRTSDVADCDDLLRTPEGVDLFDATCMRIQTIAETLKQIDTETKEKLLVYYPGIPWRKIFAMQILFLMNICLLTRRL
;
A
#
# COMPACT_ATOMS: atom_id res chain seq x y z
N MET A 1 19.02 21.73 -5.96
CA MET A 1 18.79 20.29 -6.07
C MET A 1 18.23 19.67 -4.80
N GLN A 2 18.77 19.96 -3.63
CA GLN A 2 18.26 19.42 -2.37
C GLN A 2 16.81 19.82 -2.09
N PHE A 3 16.40 21.03 -2.45
CA PHE A 3 15.03 21.50 -2.26
C PHE A 3 14.01 20.72 -3.11
N ILE A 4 14.33 20.50 -4.39
CA ILE A 4 13.46 19.77 -5.30
C ILE A 4 13.31 18.33 -4.82
N PHE A 5 14.41 17.70 -4.41
CA PHE A 5 14.44 16.35 -3.91
C PHE A 5 13.60 16.21 -2.63
N LYS A 6 13.76 17.15 -1.70
CA LYS A 6 13.01 17.18 -0.44
C LYS A 6 11.52 17.37 -0.69
N ASP A 7 11.14 18.25 -1.60
CA ASP A 7 9.75 18.52 -1.93
C ASP A 7 9.10 17.30 -2.58
N GLN A 8 9.82 16.58 -3.45
CA GLN A 8 9.34 15.34 -4.06
C GLN A 8 9.10 14.26 -3.02
N ILE A 9 10.00 14.13 -2.05
CA ILE A 9 9.86 13.17 -0.96
C ILE A 9 8.65 13.53 -0.09
N THR A 10 8.49 14.81 0.24
CA THR A 10 7.36 15.31 1.02
C THR A 10 6.03 15.02 0.30
N ASP A 11 5.98 15.30 -1.01
CA ASP A 11 4.79 15.04 -1.81
C ASP A 11 4.45 13.55 -1.83
N LYS A 12 5.45 12.69 -1.97
CA LYS A 12 5.24 11.23 -1.95
C LYS A 12 4.75 10.74 -0.58
N LEU A 13 5.28 11.29 0.50
CA LEU A 13 4.82 10.94 1.85
C LEU A 13 3.38 11.38 2.07
N LEU A 14 3.01 12.57 1.62
CA LEU A 14 1.63 13.05 1.69
C LEU A 14 0.69 12.15 0.86
N PHE A 15 1.13 11.74 -0.32
CA PHE A 15 0.38 10.80 -1.15
C PHE A 15 0.15 9.47 -0.42
N VAL A 16 1.18 8.94 0.22
CA VAL A 16 1.07 7.69 0.99
C VAL A 16 0.06 7.85 2.13
N ILE A 17 0.14 8.96 2.88
CA ILE A 17 -0.77 9.23 3.99
C ILE A 17 -2.21 9.28 3.49
N GLN A 18 -2.47 9.99 2.40
CA GLN A 18 -3.82 10.08 1.81
C GLN A 18 -4.36 8.72 1.39
N ARG A 19 -3.50 7.87 0.79
CA ARG A 19 -3.90 6.54 0.36
C ARG A 19 -4.18 5.61 1.54
N VAL A 20 -3.38 5.70 2.59
CA VAL A 20 -3.60 4.93 3.82
C VAL A 20 -4.92 5.34 4.47
N GLU A 21 -5.15 6.64 4.62
CA GLU A 21 -6.39 7.15 5.20
C GLU A 21 -7.60 6.71 4.41
N LEU A 22 -7.53 6.78 3.08
CA LEU A 22 -8.61 6.35 2.22
C LEU A 22 -8.88 4.85 2.35
N ALA A 23 -7.83 4.03 2.39
CA ALA A 23 -7.96 2.59 2.57
C ALA A 23 -8.64 2.26 3.90
N LEU A 24 -8.21 2.90 4.99
CA LEU A 24 -8.78 2.69 6.32
C LEU A 24 -10.25 3.12 6.36
N LYS A 25 -10.56 4.27 5.79
CA LYS A 25 -11.92 4.80 5.76
C LYS A 25 -12.86 3.88 4.98
N ARG A 26 -12.42 3.42 3.81
CA ARG A 26 -13.25 2.60 2.93
C ARG A 26 -13.47 1.20 3.48
N THR A 27 -12.57 0.71 4.33
CA THR A 27 -12.66 -0.64 4.90
C THR A 27 -13.11 -0.65 6.35
N SER A 28 -13.52 0.49 6.91
CA SER A 28 -13.89 0.61 8.32
C SER A 28 -15.06 -0.29 8.74
N ASP A 29 -15.98 -0.57 7.82
CA ASP A 29 -17.15 -1.41 8.09
C ASP A 29 -16.94 -2.89 7.74
N VAL A 30 -15.74 -3.24 7.27
CA VAL A 30 -15.43 -4.60 6.85
C VAL A 30 -14.96 -5.40 8.06
N ALA A 31 -15.72 -6.43 8.43
CA ALA A 31 -15.37 -7.32 9.54
C ALA A 31 -14.50 -8.48 9.06
N ASP A 32 -14.69 -8.94 7.82
CA ASP A 32 -14.06 -10.14 7.29
C ASP A 32 -13.84 -9.97 5.77
N CYS A 33 -12.71 -10.44 5.26
CA CYS A 33 -12.44 -10.43 3.82
C CYS A 33 -13.47 -11.23 3.03
N ASP A 34 -13.99 -12.30 3.57
CA ASP A 34 -15.01 -13.12 2.90
C ASP A 34 -16.28 -12.30 2.62
N ASP A 35 -16.62 -11.38 3.50
CA ASP A 35 -17.79 -10.51 3.31
C ASP A 35 -17.64 -9.62 2.08
N LEU A 36 -16.41 -9.17 1.78
CA LEU A 36 -16.13 -8.38 0.60
C LEU A 36 -16.38 -9.15 -0.69
N LEU A 37 -16.08 -10.44 -0.67
CA LEU A 37 -16.14 -11.26 -1.89
C LEU A 37 -17.55 -11.76 -2.22
N ARG A 38 -18.54 -11.47 -1.38
CA ARG A 38 -19.92 -11.94 -1.58
C ARG A 38 -20.76 -11.08 -2.50
N THR A 39 -20.38 -9.83 -2.69
CA THR A 39 -21.12 -8.87 -3.51
C THR A 39 -20.22 -8.24 -4.56
N PRO A 40 -20.78 -7.81 -5.71
CA PRO A 40 -19.98 -7.09 -6.72
C PRO A 40 -19.35 -5.83 -6.16
N GLU A 41 -20.05 -5.09 -5.32
CA GLU A 41 -19.53 -3.87 -4.69
C GLU A 41 -18.37 -4.19 -3.75
N GLY A 42 -18.47 -5.31 -3.02
CA GLY A 42 -17.42 -5.79 -2.15
C GLY A 42 -16.17 -6.20 -2.91
N VAL A 43 -16.34 -6.88 -4.03
CA VAL A 43 -15.22 -7.24 -4.92
C VAL A 43 -14.52 -5.98 -5.45
N ASP A 44 -15.28 -4.98 -5.86
CA ASP A 44 -14.72 -3.71 -6.32
C ASP A 44 -13.92 -3.03 -5.22
N LEU A 45 -14.43 -3.04 -4.00
CA LEU A 45 -13.72 -2.48 -2.85
C LEU A 45 -12.45 -3.26 -2.54
N PHE A 46 -12.51 -4.58 -2.62
CA PHE A 46 -11.34 -5.45 -2.43
C PHE A 46 -10.26 -5.13 -3.44
N ASP A 47 -10.61 -5.08 -4.73
CA ASP A 47 -9.67 -4.79 -5.81
C ASP A 47 -9.06 -3.40 -5.64
N ALA A 48 -9.88 -2.41 -5.32
CA ALA A 48 -9.41 -1.05 -5.09
C ALA A 48 -8.46 -0.97 -3.89
N THR A 49 -8.76 -1.68 -2.82
CA THR A 49 -7.93 -1.71 -1.61
C THR A 49 -6.58 -2.35 -1.89
N CYS A 50 -6.57 -3.47 -2.62
CA CYS A 50 -5.32 -4.13 -3.03
C CYS A 50 -4.46 -3.19 -3.87
N MET A 51 -5.05 -2.46 -4.80
CA MET A 51 -4.33 -1.51 -5.63
C MET A 51 -3.77 -0.36 -4.80
N ARG A 52 -4.54 0.13 -3.82
CA ARG A 52 -4.08 1.18 -2.90
C ARG A 52 -2.86 0.72 -2.11
N ILE A 53 -2.90 -0.49 -1.57
CA ILE A 53 -1.79 -1.06 -0.81
C ILE A 53 -0.55 -1.22 -1.68
N GLN A 54 -0.71 -1.71 -2.90
CA GLN A 54 0.41 -1.80 -3.85
C GLN A 54 1.03 -0.44 -4.15
N THR A 55 0.19 0.56 -4.41
CA THR A 55 0.65 1.91 -4.71
C THR A 55 1.41 2.51 -3.52
N ILE A 56 0.92 2.28 -2.30
CA ILE A 56 1.59 2.71 -1.07
C ILE A 56 2.97 2.06 -0.97
N ALA A 57 3.05 0.74 -1.15
CA ALA A 57 4.31 0.01 -1.03
C ALA A 57 5.32 0.44 -2.11
N GLU A 58 4.87 0.63 -3.35
CA GLU A 58 5.73 1.11 -4.43
C GLU A 58 6.28 2.51 -4.16
N THR A 59 5.42 3.41 -3.67
CA THR A 59 5.82 4.76 -3.36
C THR A 59 6.85 4.78 -2.23
N LEU A 60 6.66 3.95 -1.19
CA LEU A 60 7.63 3.81 -0.11
C LEU A 60 8.96 3.27 -0.61
N LYS A 61 8.94 2.30 -1.53
CA LYS A 61 10.17 1.79 -2.16
C LYS A 61 10.89 2.88 -2.94
N GLN A 62 10.15 3.71 -3.66
CA GLN A 62 10.74 4.84 -4.39
C GLN A 62 11.41 5.82 -3.45
N ILE A 63 10.75 6.14 -2.33
CA ILE A 63 11.32 7.01 -1.30
C ILE A 63 12.62 6.40 -0.76
N ASP A 64 12.62 5.12 -0.46
CA ASP A 64 13.80 4.41 0.04
C ASP A 64 14.96 4.50 -0.97
N THR A 65 14.68 4.22 -2.23
CA THR A 65 15.67 4.28 -3.30
C THR A 65 16.21 5.71 -3.50
N GLU A 66 15.32 6.69 -3.55
CA GLU A 66 15.69 8.09 -3.79
C GLU A 66 16.50 8.69 -2.63
N THR A 67 16.25 8.23 -1.41
CA THR A 67 16.99 8.65 -0.23
C THR A 67 18.22 7.78 0.05
N LYS A 68 18.55 6.85 -0.85
CA LYS A 68 19.67 5.91 -0.70
C LYS A 68 19.58 5.14 0.61
N GLU A 69 18.37 4.66 0.92
CA GLU A 69 18.06 3.90 2.13
C GLU A 69 18.24 4.68 3.44
N LYS A 70 18.34 5.99 3.36
CA LYS A 70 18.59 6.81 4.56
C LYS A 70 17.32 7.18 5.32
N LEU A 71 16.20 7.39 4.60
CA LEU A 71 14.97 7.86 5.26
C LEU A 71 14.33 6.75 6.10
N LEU A 72 14.12 5.58 5.51
CA LEU A 72 13.42 4.50 6.19
C LEU A 72 14.23 3.92 7.34
N VAL A 73 15.56 3.96 7.25
CA VAL A 73 16.46 3.50 8.31
C VAL A 73 16.28 4.31 9.60
N TYR A 74 15.88 5.58 9.50
CA TYR A 74 15.59 6.40 10.69
C TYR A 74 14.34 5.97 11.44
N TYR A 75 13.51 5.12 10.84
CA TYR A 75 12.27 4.65 11.45
C TYR A 75 12.27 3.13 11.59
N PRO A 76 13.21 2.56 12.40
CA PRO A 76 13.36 1.10 12.49
C PRO A 76 12.19 0.41 13.18
N GLY A 77 11.32 1.16 13.88
CA GLY A 77 10.11 0.62 14.48
C GLY A 77 9.06 0.19 13.47
N ILE A 78 9.17 0.64 12.23
CA ILE A 78 8.25 0.27 11.16
C ILE A 78 8.82 -0.95 10.43
N PRO A 79 8.04 -2.04 10.26
CA PRO A 79 8.55 -3.27 9.63
C PRO A 79 8.58 -3.15 8.10
N TRP A 80 9.52 -2.38 7.56
CA TRP A 80 9.63 -2.08 6.14
C TRP A 80 9.73 -3.32 5.26
N ARG A 81 10.53 -4.31 5.68
CA ARG A 81 10.68 -5.55 4.91
C ARG A 81 9.37 -6.30 4.79
N LYS A 82 8.57 -6.32 5.86
CA LYS A 82 7.26 -6.97 5.84
C LYS A 82 6.29 -6.23 4.95
N ILE A 83 6.32 -4.90 4.95
CA ILE A 83 5.48 -4.07 4.08
C ILE A 83 5.80 -4.36 2.61
N PHE A 84 7.08 -4.40 2.25
CA PHE A 84 7.51 -4.66 0.87
C PHE A 84 7.23 -6.11 0.45
N ALA A 85 7.43 -7.07 1.35
CA ALA A 85 7.10 -8.47 1.09
C ALA A 85 5.59 -8.69 0.90
N MET A 86 4.77 -7.93 1.61
CA MET A 86 3.32 -8.01 1.52
C MET A 86 2.82 -7.69 0.10
N GLN A 87 3.49 -6.80 -0.61
CA GLN A 87 3.16 -6.47 -2.01
C GLN A 87 3.20 -7.72 -2.89
N ILE A 88 4.23 -8.54 -2.74
CA ILE A 88 4.39 -9.79 -3.50
C ILE A 88 3.32 -10.80 -3.09
N LEU A 89 3.07 -10.93 -1.80
CA LEU A 89 2.04 -11.84 -1.27
C LEU A 89 0.65 -11.47 -1.76
N PHE A 90 0.33 -10.17 -1.81
CA PHE A 90 -0.94 -9.71 -2.34
C PHE A 90 -1.12 -10.09 -3.81
N LEU A 91 -0.09 -9.92 -4.62
CA LEU A 91 -0.14 -10.31 -6.03
C LEU A 91 -0.38 -11.81 -6.18
N MET A 92 0.31 -12.64 -5.38
CA MET A 92 0.14 -14.08 -5.40
C MET A 92 -1.27 -14.49 -4.96
N ASN A 93 -1.79 -13.88 -3.89
CA ASN A 93 -3.12 -14.18 -3.38
C ASN A 93 -4.22 -13.77 -4.35
N ILE A 94 -4.06 -12.64 -5.04
CA ILE A 94 -5.00 -12.21 -6.07
C ILE A 94 -5.04 -13.23 -7.20
N CYS A 95 -3.86 -13.72 -7.63
CA CYS A 95 -3.79 -14.75 -8.65
C CYS A 95 -4.46 -16.05 -8.22
N LEU A 96 -4.29 -16.45 -6.97
CA LEU A 96 -4.93 -17.65 -6.43
C LEU A 96 -6.45 -17.49 -6.36
N LEU A 97 -6.94 -16.34 -5.93
CA LEU A 97 -8.36 -16.03 -5.88
C LEU A 97 -8.99 -16.04 -7.27
N THR A 98 -8.29 -15.46 -8.26
CA THR A 98 -8.74 -15.43 -9.65
C THR A 98 -8.87 -16.85 -10.22
N ARG A 99 -7.97 -17.76 -9.84
CA ARG A 99 -8.02 -19.16 -10.28
C ARG A 99 -9.18 -19.93 -9.68
N ARG A 100 -9.66 -19.54 -8.49
CA ARG A 100 -10.81 -20.18 -7.84
C ARG A 100 -12.16 -19.72 -8.39
N LEU A 101 -12.16 -18.61 -9.05
CA LEU A 101 -13.35 -18.08 -9.70
C LEU A 101 -13.49 -18.64 -11.12
#